data_16c51671d05e39255df30ed99af4506d
#
_entry.id   16c51671d05e39255df30ed99af4506d
#
_cell.length_a   1.000
_cell.length_b   1.000
_cell.length_c   1.000
_cell.angle_alpha   90.00
_cell.angle_beta   90.00
_cell.angle_gamma   90.00
#
_symmetry.space_group_name_H-M   'P 1'
#
loop_
_entity.id
_entity.type
_entity.pdbx_description
1 polymer ?
#
loop_
_entity_poly.entity_id
_entity_poly.type
_entity_poly.pdbx_seq_one_letter_code
_entity_poly.pdbx_strand_id
1 'polypeptide(L)'
;SAGLGLAEARDIKHGNYSVVSVIGDGALTGGMAYEALNNCSDIHSNFIIILNDNDMSISSSVGGMSKVLNNVRTGQTYNELKYNVKNTLSRIPGYGDELIGKIHKTKSSIKQFFIPGMLFEDMGITYLGPVDGHDINKLVKMIKLAKRVNHAVLVHVHTQKGHGYSYAEKKPCFYHGVDAFDVDSGELLDKTKVRSYSDVFSSAIIKCARNDDKVVAITAAMSDGTGLKRFEKMFPDRFFDVGIAEEHAVTFAAGLAAAGYKPYFAVYSSFLQRGFDQILHDVCIQKLPVRFIVERAGIVGRDGITHQGIFDLSYLGIIPGLTIMAPKNRFEFHDMIQYTLGYDKPVAIRVPRGAASDIFREIRTPIEYGRSEIIRKGERVAIVAAGTGIETAAQTEELLADKGINPTIVNARFVKPFDTVMIEELSRTHDLIVTIEENVMSGGFGMSVLSY
;
A
#
# COMPACT_ATOMS: atom_id res chain seq x y z
N SER A 1 -1.20 -2.42 -17.87
CA SER A 1 -0.71 -1.29 -18.70
C SER A 1 0.57 -1.63 -19.46
N ALA A 2 1.68 -2.00 -18.80
CA ALA A 2 2.96 -2.26 -19.50
C ALA A 2 2.85 -3.36 -20.57
N GLY A 3 2.17 -4.47 -20.26
CA GLY A 3 1.92 -5.56 -21.22
C GLY A 3 1.10 -5.11 -22.44
N LEU A 4 0.09 -4.24 -22.22
CA LEU A 4 -0.70 -3.68 -23.33
C LEU A 4 0.21 -2.84 -24.24
N GLY A 5 1.03 -1.95 -23.69
CA GLY A 5 1.99 -1.17 -24.47
C GLY A 5 2.99 -2.04 -25.25
N LEU A 6 3.41 -3.19 -24.67
CA LEU A 6 4.27 -4.15 -25.39
C LEU A 6 3.52 -4.86 -26.53
N ALA A 7 2.22 -5.14 -26.36
CA ALA A 7 1.39 -5.74 -27.40
C ALA A 7 1.20 -4.76 -28.59
N GLU A 8 0.88 -3.51 -28.30
CA GLU A 8 0.79 -2.44 -29.31
C GLU A 8 2.13 -2.23 -30.05
N ALA A 9 3.24 -2.20 -29.30
CA ALA A 9 4.59 -2.06 -29.91
C ALA A 9 4.94 -3.26 -30.82
N ARG A 10 4.50 -4.48 -30.47
CA ARG A 10 4.62 -5.66 -31.33
C ARG A 10 3.85 -5.46 -32.63
N ASP A 11 2.62 -4.97 -32.54
CA ASP A 11 1.74 -4.83 -33.69
C ASP A 11 2.24 -3.74 -34.65
N ILE A 12 2.70 -2.61 -34.13
CA ILE A 12 3.34 -1.55 -34.93
C ILE A 12 4.58 -2.09 -35.68
N LYS A 13 5.33 -2.99 -35.05
CA LYS A 13 6.53 -3.62 -35.65
C LYS A 13 6.23 -4.84 -36.52
N HIS A 14 4.95 -5.21 -36.68
CA HIS A 14 4.52 -6.45 -37.33
C HIS A 14 5.22 -7.71 -36.78
N GLY A 15 5.47 -7.71 -35.45
CA GLY A 15 6.10 -8.83 -34.75
C GLY A 15 5.14 -10.00 -34.56
N ASN A 16 5.69 -11.22 -34.46
CA ASN A 16 4.88 -12.47 -34.32
C ASN A 16 5.03 -13.12 -32.95
N TYR A 17 5.64 -12.47 -31.97
CA TYR A 17 5.81 -12.99 -30.62
C TYR A 17 4.56 -12.77 -29.76
N SER A 18 4.39 -13.62 -28.75
CA SER A 18 3.28 -13.48 -27.81
C SER A 18 3.65 -12.52 -26.68
N VAL A 19 2.72 -11.67 -26.28
CA VAL A 19 2.81 -10.82 -25.08
C VAL A 19 1.91 -11.38 -24.01
N VAL A 20 2.47 -11.63 -22.82
CA VAL A 20 1.75 -12.19 -21.68
C VAL A 20 1.98 -11.30 -20.45
N SER A 21 0.90 -10.84 -19.85
CA SER A 21 0.91 -10.18 -18.53
C SER A 21 0.41 -11.14 -17.46
N VAL A 22 1.13 -11.25 -16.34
CA VAL A 22 0.66 -11.99 -15.17
C VAL A 22 0.27 -10.98 -14.10
N ILE A 23 -0.96 -11.08 -13.59
CA ILE A 23 -1.49 -10.20 -12.52
C ILE A 23 -2.12 -11.05 -11.42
N GLY A 24 -1.86 -10.71 -10.16
CA GLY A 24 -2.55 -11.31 -9.01
C GLY A 24 -3.94 -10.71 -8.80
N ASP A 25 -4.84 -11.47 -8.18
CA ASP A 25 -6.20 -11.04 -7.84
C ASP A 25 -6.21 -9.79 -6.93
N GLY A 26 -5.29 -9.71 -5.96
CA GLY A 26 -5.11 -8.52 -5.14
C GLY A 26 -4.71 -7.28 -5.98
N ALA A 27 -3.78 -7.42 -6.93
CA ALA A 27 -3.35 -6.32 -7.80
C ALA A 27 -4.44 -5.90 -8.79
N LEU A 28 -5.37 -6.79 -9.12
CA LEU A 28 -6.53 -6.48 -9.97
C LEU A 28 -7.49 -5.49 -9.31
N THR A 29 -7.44 -5.29 -7.99
CA THR A 29 -8.26 -4.29 -7.30
C THR A 29 -7.75 -2.85 -7.49
N GLY A 30 -6.55 -2.64 -8.02
CA GLY A 30 -5.98 -1.33 -8.27
C GLY A 30 -6.57 -0.64 -9.50
N GLY A 31 -6.76 0.69 -9.45
CA GLY A 31 -7.38 1.49 -10.52
C GLY A 31 -6.68 1.35 -11.86
N MET A 32 -5.35 1.35 -11.89
CA MET A 32 -4.56 1.18 -13.12
C MET A 32 -4.83 -0.16 -13.84
N ALA A 33 -5.20 -1.22 -13.11
CA ALA A 33 -5.61 -2.49 -13.72
C ALA A 33 -6.92 -2.34 -14.49
N TYR A 34 -7.91 -1.63 -13.92
CA TYR A 34 -9.19 -1.35 -14.60
C TYR A 34 -9.01 -0.44 -15.81
N GLU A 35 -8.17 0.58 -15.72
CA GLU A 35 -7.81 1.44 -16.84
C GLU A 35 -7.21 0.63 -18.00
N ALA A 36 -6.28 -0.28 -17.69
CA ALA A 36 -5.69 -1.16 -18.68
C ALA A 36 -6.71 -2.14 -19.29
N LEU A 37 -7.59 -2.74 -18.47
CA LEU A 37 -8.63 -3.64 -18.95
C LEU A 37 -9.63 -2.89 -19.85
N ASN A 38 -10.01 -1.68 -19.48
CA ASN A 38 -10.87 -0.83 -20.32
C ASN A 38 -10.24 -0.56 -21.70
N ASN A 39 -8.94 -0.29 -21.74
CA ASN A 39 -8.23 -0.09 -23.01
C ASN A 39 -7.97 -1.39 -23.79
N CYS A 40 -8.01 -2.56 -23.14
CA CYS A 40 -7.84 -3.83 -23.84
C CYS A 40 -8.97 -4.16 -24.81
N SER A 41 -10.12 -3.52 -24.72
CA SER A 41 -11.24 -3.69 -25.66
C SER A 41 -10.88 -3.25 -27.09
N ASP A 42 -9.96 -2.32 -27.23
CA ASP A 42 -9.57 -1.72 -28.50
C ASP A 42 -8.43 -2.46 -29.20
N ILE A 43 -7.82 -3.45 -28.54
CA ILE A 43 -6.74 -4.25 -29.12
C ILE A 43 -7.33 -5.35 -30.06
N HIS A 44 -6.90 -5.35 -31.30
CA HIS A 44 -7.34 -6.30 -32.34
C HIS A 44 -6.34 -7.43 -32.61
N SER A 45 -5.43 -7.66 -31.69
CA SER A 45 -4.41 -8.69 -31.79
C SER A 45 -4.30 -9.50 -30.49
N ASN A 46 -3.57 -10.61 -30.50
CA ASN A 46 -3.44 -11.47 -29.32
C ASN A 46 -2.69 -10.76 -28.18
N PHE A 47 -3.35 -10.56 -27.04
CA PHE A 47 -2.76 -10.15 -25.78
C PHE A 47 -3.27 -11.06 -24.66
N ILE A 48 -2.38 -11.77 -23.98
CA ILE A 48 -2.73 -12.75 -22.97
C ILE A 48 -2.54 -12.13 -21.58
N ILE A 49 -3.62 -12.15 -20.78
CA ILE A 49 -3.62 -11.76 -19.38
C ILE A 49 -3.82 -13.01 -18.54
N ILE A 50 -2.84 -13.38 -17.72
CA ILE A 50 -2.97 -14.48 -16.75
C ILE A 50 -3.33 -13.87 -15.42
N LEU A 51 -4.57 -14.11 -14.98
CA LEU A 51 -5.04 -13.76 -13.64
C LEU A 51 -4.70 -14.91 -12.70
N ASN A 52 -3.70 -14.71 -11.85
CA ASN A 52 -3.33 -15.64 -10.79
C ASN A 52 -4.18 -15.36 -9.55
N ASP A 53 -5.24 -16.12 -9.37
CA ASP A 53 -6.18 -16.00 -8.27
C ASP A 53 -5.84 -16.98 -7.14
N ASN A 54 -5.44 -16.48 -6.01
CA ASN A 54 -5.18 -17.25 -4.78
C ASN A 54 -5.95 -16.73 -3.57
N ASP A 55 -6.93 -15.83 -3.78
CA ASP A 55 -7.75 -15.18 -2.76
C ASP A 55 -6.98 -14.35 -1.74
N MET A 56 -5.78 -13.93 -2.10
CA MET A 56 -4.90 -13.24 -1.16
C MET A 56 -4.02 -12.18 -1.85
N SER A 57 -3.93 -11.04 -1.18
CA SER A 57 -2.80 -10.12 -1.32
C SER A 57 -1.79 -10.37 -0.18
N ILE A 58 -1.44 -9.38 0.62
CA ILE A 58 -0.76 -9.56 1.93
C ILE A 58 -1.77 -10.13 2.94
N SER A 59 -3.01 -9.62 2.93
CA SER A 59 -4.18 -10.12 3.64
C SER A 59 -5.17 -10.76 2.66
N SER A 60 -6.33 -11.24 3.15
CA SER A 60 -7.42 -11.73 2.30
C SER A 60 -7.88 -10.62 1.35
N SER A 61 -8.15 -10.97 0.10
CA SER A 61 -8.63 -10.02 -0.90
C SER A 61 -9.99 -9.44 -0.53
N VAL A 62 -10.18 -8.13 -0.71
CA VAL A 62 -11.38 -7.39 -0.31
C VAL A 62 -12.14 -6.82 -1.52
N GLY A 63 -13.41 -6.45 -1.29
CA GLY A 63 -14.23 -5.74 -2.26
C GLY A 63 -15.05 -6.62 -3.20
N GLY A 64 -15.76 -5.96 -4.14
CA GLY A 64 -16.69 -6.60 -5.06
C GLY A 64 -16.02 -7.56 -6.05
N MET A 65 -14.83 -7.22 -6.55
CA MET A 65 -14.08 -8.07 -7.47
C MET A 65 -13.67 -9.40 -6.81
N SER A 66 -13.21 -9.37 -5.57
CA SER A 66 -12.90 -10.59 -4.80
C SER A 66 -14.13 -11.49 -4.66
N LYS A 67 -15.32 -10.91 -4.39
CA LYS A 67 -16.58 -11.66 -4.33
C LYS A 67 -16.93 -12.29 -5.68
N VAL A 68 -16.74 -11.56 -6.79
CA VAL A 68 -16.97 -12.06 -8.15
C VAL A 68 -16.05 -13.25 -8.43
N LEU A 69 -14.74 -13.13 -8.16
CA LEU A 69 -13.78 -14.22 -8.37
C LEU A 69 -14.07 -15.42 -7.46
N ASN A 70 -14.49 -15.20 -6.22
CA ASN A 70 -14.85 -16.28 -5.29
C ASN A 70 -16.07 -17.08 -5.79
N ASN A 71 -17.07 -16.40 -6.35
CA ASN A 71 -18.21 -17.10 -6.96
C ASN A 71 -17.81 -17.97 -8.15
N VAL A 72 -16.73 -17.59 -8.88
CA VAL A 72 -16.17 -18.45 -9.97
C VAL A 72 -15.55 -19.70 -9.42
N ARG A 73 -14.82 -19.60 -8.30
CA ARG A 73 -14.12 -20.75 -7.70
C ARG A 73 -15.08 -21.80 -7.13
N THR A 74 -16.22 -21.36 -6.59
CA THR A 74 -17.19 -22.23 -5.91
C THR A 74 -18.30 -22.74 -6.83
N GLY A 75 -18.46 -22.15 -8.03
CA GLY A 75 -19.46 -22.53 -9.03
C GLY A 75 -18.96 -23.63 -9.96
N GLN A 76 -19.91 -24.35 -10.63
CA GLN A 76 -19.57 -25.26 -11.73
C GLN A 76 -18.86 -24.48 -12.84
N THR A 77 -17.83 -25.10 -13.43
CA THR A 77 -16.98 -24.48 -14.42
C THR A 77 -17.80 -23.91 -15.59
N TYR A 78 -17.73 -22.60 -15.82
CA TYR A 78 -18.46 -21.87 -16.88
C TYR A 78 -18.36 -22.58 -18.25
N ASN A 79 -17.17 -23.05 -18.58
CA ASN A 79 -16.95 -23.78 -19.85
C ASN A 79 -17.64 -25.12 -19.89
N GLU A 80 -17.81 -25.82 -18.76
CA GLU A 80 -18.58 -27.08 -18.70
C GLU A 80 -20.08 -26.79 -18.85
N LEU A 81 -20.57 -25.71 -18.23
CA LEU A 81 -21.96 -25.27 -18.35
C LEU A 81 -22.27 -24.83 -19.80
N LYS A 82 -21.42 -24.01 -20.39
CA LYS A 82 -21.54 -23.54 -21.78
C LYS A 82 -21.43 -24.69 -22.77
N TYR A 83 -20.53 -25.65 -22.54
CA TYR A 83 -20.35 -26.83 -23.35
C TYR A 83 -21.55 -27.81 -23.20
N ASN A 84 -22.00 -28.03 -21.98
CA ASN A 84 -23.12 -28.89 -21.68
C ASN A 84 -24.44 -28.33 -22.22
N VAL A 85 -24.69 -27.04 -22.05
CA VAL A 85 -25.86 -26.32 -22.60
C VAL A 85 -25.82 -26.36 -24.13
N LYS A 86 -24.71 -26.08 -24.77
CA LYS A 86 -24.56 -26.12 -26.22
C LYS A 86 -24.75 -27.56 -26.78
N ASN A 87 -24.14 -28.55 -26.12
CA ASN A 87 -24.29 -29.95 -26.53
C ASN A 87 -25.68 -30.51 -26.25
N THR A 88 -26.36 -30.09 -25.20
CA THR A 88 -27.73 -30.48 -24.91
C THR A 88 -28.71 -29.88 -25.91
N LEU A 89 -28.55 -28.62 -26.24
CA LEU A 89 -29.40 -27.92 -27.21
C LEU A 89 -29.16 -28.40 -28.64
N SER A 90 -27.91 -28.70 -29.03
CA SER A 90 -27.61 -29.25 -30.38
C SER A 90 -28.11 -30.69 -30.59
N ARG A 91 -28.50 -31.39 -29.53
CA ARG A 91 -29.09 -32.75 -29.60
C ARG A 91 -30.59 -32.76 -29.79
N ILE A 92 -31.27 -31.59 -29.83
CA ILE A 92 -32.72 -31.49 -30.09
C ILE A 92 -32.93 -31.43 -31.60
N PRO A 93 -33.43 -32.46 -32.25
CA PRO A 93 -33.63 -32.49 -33.71
C PRO A 93 -34.64 -31.42 -34.15
N GLY A 94 -34.28 -30.56 -35.08
CA GLY A 94 -35.18 -29.63 -35.76
C GLY A 94 -35.37 -28.26 -35.12
N TYR A 95 -34.89 -28.02 -33.87
CA TYR A 95 -35.08 -26.75 -33.16
C TYR A 95 -33.83 -26.19 -32.51
N GLY A 96 -32.69 -26.88 -32.53
CA GLY A 96 -31.50 -26.55 -31.78
C GLY A 96 -30.88 -25.20 -32.17
N ASP A 97 -30.73 -24.93 -33.45
CA ASP A 97 -30.09 -23.70 -33.97
C ASP A 97 -30.99 -22.49 -33.79
N GLU A 98 -32.32 -22.65 -33.92
CA GLU A 98 -33.28 -21.56 -33.70
C GLU A 98 -33.43 -21.22 -32.22
N LEU A 99 -33.31 -22.20 -31.31
CA LEU A 99 -33.28 -21.98 -29.87
C LEU A 99 -31.99 -21.30 -29.42
N ILE A 100 -30.84 -21.67 -29.98
CA ILE A 100 -29.55 -21.04 -29.73
C ILE A 100 -29.62 -19.56 -30.20
N GLY A 101 -30.23 -19.29 -31.38
CA GLY A 101 -30.45 -17.92 -31.86
C GLY A 101 -31.41 -17.09 -30.99
N LYS A 102 -32.45 -17.72 -30.43
CA LYS A 102 -33.40 -17.07 -29.50
C LYS A 102 -32.78 -16.83 -28.11
N ILE A 103 -31.97 -17.74 -27.60
CA ILE A 103 -31.22 -17.59 -26.34
C ILE A 103 -30.23 -16.39 -26.45
N HIS A 104 -29.61 -16.22 -27.61
CA HIS A 104 -28.79 -15.02 -27.88
C HIS A 104 -29.61 -13.72 -27.88
N LYS A 105 -30.89 -13.74 -28.25
CA LYS A 105 -31.79 -12.55 -28.22
C LYS A 105 -32.48 -12.34 -26.87
N THR A 106 -32.63 -13.40 -26.03
CA THR A 106 -33.30 -13.35 -24.71
C THR A 106 -32.27 -13.16 -23.58
N LYS A 107 -31.18 -12.44 -23.85
CA LYS A 107 -30.12 -12.09 -22.87
C LYS A 107 -30.63 -11.40 -21.59
N SER A 108 -31.89 -10.94 -21.58
CA SER A 108 -32.45 -10.23 -20.42
C SER A 108 -33.00 -11.12 -19.29
N SER A 109 -33.39 -12.37 -19.59
CA SER A 109 -34.04 -13.23 -18.59
C SER A 109 -33.09 -14.24 -17.92
N ILE A 110 -31.90 -14.51 -18.51
CA ILE A 110 -30.85 -15.35 -17.92
C ILE A 110 -29.84 -14.49 -17.12
N LYS A 111 -29.98 -13.18 -17.12
CA LYS A 111 -29.13 -12.23 -16.34
C LYS A 111 -29.18 -12.41 -14.81
N GLN A 112 -29.99 -13.31 -14.28
CA GLN A 112 -30.05 -13.59 -12.84
C GLN A 112 -29.03 -14.65 -12.38
N PHE A 113 -28.38 -15.36 -13.29
CA PHE A 113 -27.22 -16.18 -12.94
C PHE A 113 -25.95 -15.40 -13.27
N PHE A 114 -25.38 -14.74 -12.26
CA PHE A 114 -24.09 -14.08 -12.33
C PHE A 114 -23.03 -15.10 -12.76
N ILE A 115 -22.70 -15.12 -14.05
CA ILE A 115 -21.60 -15.92 -14.58
C ILE A 115 -20.35 -15.03 -14.48
N PRO A 116 -19.39 -15.37 -13.66
CA PRO A 116 -18.27 -14.49 -13.27
C PRO A 116 -17.34 -14.04 -14.40
N GLY A 117 -17.31 -14.76 -15.52
CA GLY A 117 -16.58 -14.37 -16.73
C GLY A 117 -17.24 -13.22 -17.52
N MET A 118 -18.52 -12.94 -17.27
CA MET A 118 -19.28 -11.95 -18.06
C MET A 118 -18.71 -10.54 -17.98
N LEU A 119 -18.17 -10.13 -16.85
CA LEU A 119 -17.55 -8.79 -16.73
C LEU A 119 -16.44 -8.58 -17.76
N PHE A 120 -15.54 -9.53 -17.90
CA PHE A 120 -14.45 -9.45 -18.86
C PHE A 120 -14.94 -9.60 -20.31
N GLU A 121 -15.90 -10.50 -20.55
CA GLU A 121 -16.49 -10.69 -21.88
C GLU A 121 -17.31 -9.45 -22.31
N ASP A 122 -18.04 -8.80 -21.42
CA ASP A 122 -18.75 -7.56 -21.68
C ASP A 122 -17.78 -6.39 -21.98
N MET A 123 -16.55 -6.45 -21.48
CA MET A 123 -15.45 -5.54 -21.81
C MET A 123 -14.71 -5.96 -23.11
N GLY A 124 -15.17 -6.96 -23.85
CA GLY A 124 -14.52 -7.42 -25.07
C GLY A 124 -13.30 -8.31 -24.86
N ILE A 125 -13.05 -8.76 -23.65
CA ILE A 125 -11.93 -9.66 -23.30
C ILE A 125 -12.44 -11.07 -23.22
N THR A 126 -11.90 -11.98 -24.03
CA THR A 126 -12.28 -13.42 -23.93
C THR A 126 -11.82 -13.98 -22.59
N TYR A 127 -12.76 -14.60 -21.87
CA TYR A 127 -12.47 -15.25 -20.60
C TYR A 127 -12.28 -16.75 -20.77
N LEU A 128 -11.15 -17.28 -20.28
CA LEU A 128 -10.81 -18.70 -20.25
C LEU A 128 -10.51 -19.15 -18.81
N GLY A 129 -11.19 -20.15 -18.34
CA GLY A 129 -10.97 -20.70 -17.00
C GLY A 129 -12.24 -20.84 -16.16
N PRO A 130 -12.12 -21.00 -14.82
CA PRO A 130 -10.85 -21.14 -14.09
C PRO A 130 -10.13 -22.45 -14.40
N VAL A 131 -8.79 -22.42 -14.33
CA VAL A 131 -7.93 -23.60 -14.48
C VAL A 131 -7.07 -23.78 -13.24
N ASP A 132 -6.86 -25.02 -12.82
CA ASP A 132 -5.95 -25.36 -11.74
C ASP A 132 -4.51 -24.99 -12.11
N GLY A 133 -3.94 -24.03 -11.38
CA GLY A 133 -2.58 -23.53 -11.61
C GLY A 133 -1.48 -24.47 -11.15
N HIS A 134 -1.81 -25.51 -10.40
CA HIS A 134 -0.87 -26.57 -10.01
C HIS A 134 -0.85 -27.75 -11.02
N ASP A 135 -1.77 -27.76 -12.01
CA ASP A 135 -1.77 -28.72 -13.12
C ASP A 135 -1.13 -28.11 -14.37
N ILE A 136 0.19 -28.35 -14.53
CA ILE A 136 0.96 -27.83 -15.65
C ILE A 136 0.39 -28.24 -17.01
N ASN A 137 -0.15 -29.46 -17.13
CA ASN A 137 -0.71 -29.94 -18.39
C ASN A 137 -1.98 -29.18 -18.79
N LYS A 138 -2.84 -28.87 -17.82
CA LYS A 138 -4.02 -28.03 -18.06
C LYS A 138 -3.64 -26.60 -18.40
N LEU A 139 -2.65 -26.02 -17.68
CA LEU A 139 -2.12 -24.68 -17.98
C LEU A 139 -1.59 -24.60 -19.42
N VAL A 140 -0.74 -25.55 -19.84
CA VAL A 140 -0.18 -25.57 -21.19
C VAL A 140 -1.29 -25.64 -22.25
N LYS A 141 -2.33 -26.47 -22.04
CA LYS A 141 -3.48 -26.53 -22.95
C LYS A 141 -4.22 -25.20 -23.03
N MET A 142 -4.44 -24.55 -21.88
CA MET A 142 -5.18 -23.29 -21.79
C MET A 142 -4.39 -22.15 -22.45
N ILE A 143 -3.08 -22.06 -22.21
CA ILE A 143 -2.21 -21.06 -22.85
C ILE A 143 -2.14 -21.25 -24.37
N LYS A 144 -2.07 -22.51 -24.84
CA LYS A 144 -2.13 -22.82 -26.29
C LYS A 144 -3.46 -22.37 -26.90
N LEU A 145 -4.58 -22.48 -26.18
CA LEU A 145 -5.88 -21.98 -26.61
C LEU A 145 -5.89 -20.44 -26.64
N ALA A 146 -5.40 -19.80 -25.58
CA ALA A 146 -5.31 -18.34 -25.49
C ALA A 146 -4.49 -17.73 -26.64
N LYS A 147 -3.42 -18.39 -27.07
CA LYS A 147 -2.58 -17.94 -28.21
C LYS A 147 -3.31 -17.91 -29.55
N ARG A 148 -4.46 -18.59 -29.66
CA ARG A 148 -5.27 -18.62 -30.90
C ARG A 148 -6.34 -17.53 -30.96
N VAL A 149 -6.51 -16.79 -29.89
CA VAL A 149 -7.45 -15.68 -29.81
C VAL A 149 -6.85 -14.43 -30.45
N ASN A 150 -7.56 -13.72 -31.32
CA ASN A 150 -7.06 -12.56 -32.08
C ASN A 150 -7.33 -11.20 -31.39
N HIS A 151 -7.60 -11.20 -30.10
CA HIS A 151 -7.85 -10.02 -29.28
C HIS A 151 -7.41 -10.33 -27.85
N ALA A 152 -7.68 -9.41 -26.91
CA ALA A 152 -7.33 -9.62 -25.50
C ALA A 152 -8.02 -10.86 -24.91
N VAL A 153 -7.27 -11.67 -24.19
CA VAL A 153 -7.77 -12.89 -23.56
C VAL A 153 -7.27 -12.99 -22.12
N LEU A 154 -8.19 -13.19 -21.17
CA LEU A 154 -7.88 -13.42 -19.77
C LEU A 154 -7.94 -14.91 -19.46
N VAL A 155 -6.84 -15.47 -19.00
CA VAL A 155 -6.73 -16.83 -18.49
C VAL A 155 -6.79 -16.78 -16.96
N HIS A 156 -7.92 -17.22 -16.40
CA HIS A 156 -8.10 -17.27 -14.96
C HIS A 156 -7.49 -18.55 -14.39
N VAL A 157 -6.45 -18.39 -13.59
CA VAL A 157 -5.68 -19.47 -12.98
C VAL A 157 -5.89 -19.45 -11.49
N HIS A 158 -6.41 -20.53 -10.94
CA HIS A 158 -6.59 -20.70 -9.50
C HIS A 158 -5.37 -21.38 -8.90
N THR A 159 -4.79 -20.76 -7.88
CA THR A 159 -3.64 -21.30 -7.14
C THR A 159 -3.88 -21.23 -5.64
N GLN A 160 -3.11 -21.99 -4.89
CA GLN A 160 -3.07 -21.94 -3.42
C GLN A 160 -1.75 -21.29 -2.97
N LYS A 161 -1.83 -20.20 -2.22
CA LYS A 161 -0.64 -19.53 -1.66
C LYS A 161 0.05 -20.44 -0.66
N GLY A 162 1.38 -20.63 -0.83
CA GLY A 162 2.17 -21.54 -0.01
C GLY A 162 2.11 -23.01 -0.39
N HIS A 163 1.49 -23.35 -1.54
CA HIS A 163 1.31 -24.73 -2.00
C HIS A 163 2.61 -25.54 -1.98
N GLY A 164 2.53 -26.76 -1.44
CA GLY A 164 3.66 -27.66 -1.27
C GLY A 164 4.41 -27.51 0.07
N TYR A 165 4.06 -26.51 0.88
CA TYR A 165 4.61 -26.36 2.22
C TYR A 165 3.49 -26.15 3.25
N SER A 166 3.20 -27.19 4.03
CA SER A 166 1.99 -27.27 4.88
C SER A 166 1.87 -26.14 5.92
N TYR A 167 2.98 -25.61 6.40
CA TYR A 167 2.98 -24.47 7.33
C TYR A 167 2.57 -23.17 6.63
N ALA A 168 3.04 -22.95 5.38
CA ALA A 168 2.67 -21.78 4.59
C ALA A 168 1.21 -21.87 4.11
N GLU A 169 0.73 -23.05 3.76
CA GLU A 169 -0.68 -23.28 3.40
C GLU A 169 -1.63 -22.92 4.56
N LYS A 170 -1.25 -23.26 5.80
CA LYS A 170 -2.03 -22.97 7.01
C LYS A 170 -1.94 -21.50 7.47
N LYS A 171 -0.84 -20.81 7.16
CA LYS A 171 -0.57 -19.43 7.61
C LYS A 171 -0.01 -18.57 6.48
N PRO A 172 -0.72 -18.43 5.35
CA PRO A 172 -0.19 -17.79 4.14
C PRO A 172 0.18 -16.30 4.33
N CYS A 173 -0.52 -15.57 5.20
CA CYS A 173 -0.15 -14.17 5.53
C CYS A 173 1.21 -14.10 6.24
N PHE A 174 1.48 -15.00 7.18
CA PHE A 174 2.73 -15.05 7.92
C PHE A 174 3.93 -15.34 7.00
N TYR A 175 3.76 -16.29 6.08
CA TYR A 175 4.81 -16.70 5.13
C TYR A 175 4.90 -15.80 3.89
N HIS A 176 4.09 -14.76 3.77
CA HIS A 176 4.17 -13.82 2.64
C HIS A 176 5.50 -13.05 2.59
N GLY A 177 6.03 -12.68 3.76
CA GLY A 177 7.32 -12.00 3.90
C GLY A 177 7.98 -12.42 5.21
N VAL A 178 8.23 -13.74 5.36
CA VAL A 178 8.71 -14.34 6.59
C VAL A 178 10.20 -14.08 6.79
N ASP A 179 10.61 -13.89 8.05
CA ASP A 179 12.01 -13.87 8.47
C ASP A 179 12.62 -15.27 8.38
N ALA A 180 13.93 -15.40 8.62
CA ALA A 180 14.61 -16.70 8.62
C ALA A 180 13.92 -17.66 9.59
N PHE A 181 13.56 -18.85 9.11
CA PHE A 181 12.83 -19.87 9.87
C PHE A 181 13.40 -21.26 9.59
N ASP A 182 13.15 -22.16 10.54
CA ASP A 182 13.46 -23.57 10.40
C ASP A 182 12.43 -24.26 9.53
N VAL A 183 12.86 -24.92 8.46
CA VAL A 183 11.97 -25.51 7.43
C VAL A 183 11.17 -26.69 7.97
N ASP A 184 11.75 -27.48 8.90
CA ASP A 184 11.12 -28.69 9.41
C ASP A 184 10.02 -28.37 10.43
N SER A 185 10.24 -27.36 11.28
CA SER A 185 9.25 -26.92 12.30
C SER A 185 8.36 -25.77 11.85
N GLY A 186 8.76 -25.00 10.82
CA GLY A 186 8.09 -23.78 10.39
C GLY A 186 8.23 -22.61 11.37
N GLU A 187 9.10 -22.71 12.38
CA GLU A 187 9.28 -21.70 13.41
C GLU A 187 10.39 -20.71 13.05
N LEU A 188 10.21 -19.43 13.45
CA LEU A 188 11.25 -18.43 13.27
C LEU A 188 12.52 -18.81 14.03
N LEU A 189 13.68 -18.58 13.41
CA LEU A 189 14.98 -18.78 14.07
C LEU A 189 15.22 -17.72 15.15
N ASP A 190 14.80 -16.49 14.91
CA ASP A 190 14.80 -15.42 15.89
C ASP A 190 13.36 -15.20 16.42
N LYS A 191 13.17 -15.51 17.71
CA LYS A 191 11.89 -15.33 18.42
C LYS A 191 11.87 -14.06 19.29
N THR A 192 12.88 -13.21 19.18
CA THR A 192 12.97 -11.97 19.96
C THR A 192 11.86 -11.00 19.51
N LYS A 193 10.89 -10.77 20.37
CA LYS A 193 9.83 -9.80 20.12
C LYS A 193 10.30 -8.41 20.55
N VAL A 194 10.81 -7.65 19.62
CA VAL A 194 11.08 -6.23 19.83
C VAL A 194 9.85 -5.43 19.46
N ARG A 195 9.44 -4.47 20.30
CA ARG A 195 8.31 -3.59 20.03
C ARG A 195 8.62 -2.71 18.82
N SER A 196 7.80 -2.80 17.79
CA SER A 196 7.92 -2.00 16.55
C SER A 196 7.19 -0.66 16.64
N TYR A 197 7.45 0.24 15.70
CA TYR A 197 6.65 1.47 15.55
C TYR A 197 5.19 1.15 15.22
N SER A 198 4.91 0.12 14.41
CA SER A 198 3.54 -0.34 14.14
C SER A 198 2.81 -0.81 15.40
N ASP A 199 3.51 -1.44 16.37
CA ASP A 199 2.94 -1.80 17.68
C ASP A 199 2.60 -0.56 18.52
N VAL A 200 3.43 0.47 18.44
CA VAL A 200 3.19 1.75 19.12
C VAL A 200 1.96 2.42 18.52
N PHE A 201 1.89 2.51 17.18
CA PHE A 201 0.72 3.04 16.47
C PHE A 201 -0.54 2.28 16.84
N SER A 202 -0.51 0.95 16.75
CA SER A 202 -1.64 0.08 17.14
C SER A 202 -2.20 0.41 18.52
N SER A 203 -1.31 0.58 19.50
CA SER A 203 -1.72 0.88 20.88
C SER A 203 -2.28 2.30 21.01
N ALA A 204 -1.67 3.28 20.33
CA ALA A 204 -2.05 4.68 20.40
C ALA A 204 -3.40 4.95 19.72
N ILE A 205 -3.62 4.42 18.51
CA ILE A 205 -4.88 4.61 17.79
C ILE A 205 -6.06 3.92 18.48
N ILE A 206 -5.85 2.75 19.06
CA ILE A 206 -6.88 2.07 19.88
C ILE A 206 -7.26 2.93 21.08
N LYS A 207 -6.29 3.58 21.74
CA LYS A 207 -6.55 4.51 22.83
C LYS A 207 -7.35 5.73 22.35
N CYS A 208 -6.99 6.30 21.20
CA CYS A 208 -7.74 7.39 20.59
C CYS A 208 -9.20 6.97 20.29
N ALA A 209 -9.40 5.81 19.68
CA ALA A 209 -10.72 5.31 19.28
C ALA A 209 -11.64 4.91 20.45
N ARG A 210 -11.07 4.60 21.61
CA ARG A 210 -11.83 4.38 22.85
C ARG A 210 -12.40 5.68 23.44
N ASN A 211 -11.68 6.77 23.22
CA ASN A 211 -12.03 8.09 23.78
C ASN A 211 -12.82 8.97 22.79
N ASP A 212 -12.80 8.62 21.49
CA ASP A 212 -13.44 9.38 20.43
C ASP A 212 -14.00 8.42 19.37
N ASP A 213 -15.30 8.39 19.22
CA ASP A 213 -16.01 7.52 18.28
C ASP A 213 -15.89 7.96 16.82
N LYS A 214 -15.40 9.16 16.57
CA LYS A 214 -15.11 9.69 15.23
C LYS A 214 -13.79 9.17 14.66
N VAL A 215 -12.93 8.55 15.47
CA VAL A 215 -11.68 7.96 14.99
C VAL A 215 -11.95 6.73 14.15
N VAL A 216 -11.50 6.75 12.90
CA VAL A 216 -11.58 5.65 11.96
C VAL A 216 -10.20 5.35 11.38
N ALA A 217 -9.96 4.09 11.03
CA ALA A 217 -8.68 3.63 10.50
C ALA A 217 -8.84 3.08 9.09
N ILE A 218 -7.92 3.43 8.21
CA ILE A 218 -7.89 3.03 6.80
C ILE A 218 -6.53 2.41 6.50
N THR A 219 -6.52 1.36 5.69
CA THR A 219 -5.31 0.78 5.11
C THR A 219 -5.57 0.30 3.68
N ALA A 220 -4.50 0.07 2.92
CA ALA A 220 -4.54 -0.44 1.57
C ALA A 220 -3.87 -1.83 1.52
N ALA A 221 -4.62 -2.88 1.90
CA ALA A 221 -4.18 -4.29 1.95
C ALA A 221 -3.01 -4.57 2.92
N MET A 222 -2.81 -3.73 3.94
CA MET A 222 -1.63 -3.80 4.83
C MET A 222 -2.00 -3.82 6.31
N SER A 223 -3.16 -4.38 6.71
CA SER A 223 -3.65 -4.33 8.09
C SER A 223 -2.67 -4.90 9.12
N ASP A 224 -1.97 -5.98 8.80
CA ASP A 224 -0.94 -6.57 9.67
C ASP A 224 0.32 -5.70 9.70
N GLY A 225 0.83 -5.30 8.53
CA GLY A 225 2.08 -4.54 8.41
C GLY A 225 2.04 -3.15 9.03
N THR A 226 0.87 -2.52 9.08
CA THR A 226 0.64 -1.20 9.71
C THR A 226 0.14 -1.28 11.14
N GLY A 227 0.05 -2.49 11.73
CA GLY A 227 -0.40 -2.68 13.12
C GLY A 227 -1.91 -2.47 13.32
N LEU A 228 -2.70 -2.36 12.27
CA LEU A 228 -4.15 -2.12 12.37
C LEU A 228 -4.99 -3.36 12.63
N LYS A 229 -4.39 -4.56 12.59
CA LYS A 229 -5.12 -5.84 12.81
C LYS A 229 -5.86 -5.91 14.15
N ARG A 230 -5.29 -5.30 15.21
CA ARG A 230 -5.96 -5.21 16.52
C ARG A 230 -7.11 -4.20 16.51
N PHE A 231 -6.94 -3.09 15.78
CA PHE A 231 -7.99 -2.08 15.61
C PHE A 231 -9.19 -2.68 14.86
N GLU A 232 -8.95 -3.38 13.76
CA GLU A 232 -9.96 -4.10 12.97
C GLU A 232 -10.82 -5.02 13.85
N LYS A 233 -10.17 -5.82 14.72
CA LYS A 233 -10.89 -6.72 15.65
C LYS A 233 -11.72 -6.00 16.71
N MET A 234 -11.26 -4.84 17.17
CA MET A 234 -11.91 -4.10 18.26
C MET A 234 -13.00 -3.13 17.76
N PHE A 235 -12.84 -2.61 16.57
CA PHE A 235 -13.69 -1.59 15.97
C PHE A 235 -14.00 -1.89 14.50
N PRO A 236 -14.64 -3.03 14.18
CA PRO A 236 -14.84 -3.48 12.79
C PRO A 236 -15.62 -2.47 11.95
N ASP A 237 -16.59 -1.74 12.54
CA ASP A 237 -17.40 -0.73 11.84
C ASP A 237 -16.63 0.59 11.59
N ARG A 238 -15.42 0.74 12.13
CA ARG A 238 -14.58 1.92 12.01
C ARG A 238 -13.22 1.60 11.35
N PHE A 239 -13.12 0.42 10.77
CA PHE A 239 -11.95 -0.04 10.05
C PHE A 239 -12.28 -0.28 8.57
N PHE A 240 -11.42 0.22 7.69
CA PHE A 240 -11.59 0.10 6.25
C PHE A 240 -10.29 -0.39 5.60
N ASP A 241 -10.32 -1.58 5.03
CA ASP A 241 -9.29 -2.05 4.11
C ASP A 241 -9.81 -1.87 2.68
N VAL A 242 -9.17 -1.04 1.89
CA VAL A 242 -9.62 -0.70 0.53
C VAL A 242 -8.98 -1.57 -0.55
N GLY A 243 -8.17 -2.56 -0.18
CA GLY A 243 -7.35 -3.33 -1.12
C GLY A 243 -6.14 -2.53 -1.60
N ILE A 244 -5.49 -2.97 -2.69
CA ILE A 244 -4.32 -2.28 -3.26
C ILE A 244 -4.80 -1.07 -4.07
N ALA A 245 -5.25 -0.02 -3.36
CA ALA A 245 -5.87 1.17 -3.96
C ALA A 245 -5.58 2.42 -3.10
N GLU A 246 -4.31 2.83 -3.05
CA GLU A 246 -3.85 3.94 -2.21
C GLU A 246 -4.47 5.27 -2.62
N GLU A 247 -4.68 5.53 -3.90
CA GLU A 247 -5.35 6.71 -4.45
C GLU A 247 -6.78 6.82 -3.89
N HIS A 248 -7.52 5.70 -3.98
CA HIS A 248 -8.87 5.61 -3.43
C HIS A 248 -8.87 5.81 -1.91
N ALA A 249 -7.90 5.23 -1.19
CA ALA A 249 -7.78 5.39 0.27
C ALA A 249 -7.67 6.86 0.69
N VAL A 250 -6.88 7.67 -0.03
CA VAL A 250 -6.71 9.10 0.26
C VAL A 250 -8.02 9.86 0.04
N THR A 251 -8.66 9.69 -1.12
CA THR A 251 -9.93 10.38 -1.43
C THR A 251 -11.07 9.91 -0.51
N PHE A 252 -11.10 8.62 -0.17
CA PHE A 252 -12.03 8.07 0.82
C PHE A 252 -11.83 8.67 2.21
N ALA A 253 -10.57 8.83 2.65
CA ALA A 253 -10.25 9.52 3.89
C ALA A 253 -10.68 10.99 3.86
N ALA A 254 -10.53 11.68 2.72
CA ALA A 254 -11.01 13.05 2.53
C ALA A 254 -12.54 13.14 2.72
N GLY A 255 -13.29 12.22 2.13
CA GLY A 255 -14.75 12.14 2.30
C GLY A 255 -15.17 11.93 3.76
N LEU A 256 -14.50 11.04 4.49
CA LEU A 256 -14.75 10.81 5.92
C LEU A 256 -14.40 12.05 6.75
N ALA A 257 -13.30 12.74 6.45
CA ALA A 257 -12.91 13.98 7.12
C ALA A 257 -13.92 15.11 6.87
N ALA A 258 -14.42 15.26 5.64
CA ALA A 258 -15.47 16.21 5.29
C ALA A 258 -16.79 15.95 6.04
N ALA A 259 -17.08 14.66 6.32
CA ALA A 259 -18.22 14.25 7.13
C ALA A 259 -18.00 14.40 8.66
N GLY A 260 -16.86 14.95 9.09
CA GLY A 260 -16.54 15.22 10.50
C GLY A 260 -15.93 14.05 11.26
N TYR A 261 -15.53 12.96 10.56
CA TYR A 261 -14.72 11.89 11.15
C TYR A 261 -13.25 12.26 11.23
N LYS A 262 -12.49 11.45 11.96
CA LYS A 262 -11.05 11.60 12.17
C LYS A 262 -10.31 10.42 11.54
N PRO A 263 -10.13 10.42 10.20
CA PRO A 263 -9.49 9.31 9.51
C PRO A 263 -7.98 9.29 9.75
N TYR A 264 -7.46 8.10 10.10
CA TYR A 264 -6.06 7.75 10.12
C TYR A 264 -5.80 6.76 8.99
N PHE A 265 -5.10 7.19 7.96
CA PHE A 265 -4.67 6.32 6.86
C PHE A 265 -3.24 5.87 7.10
N ALA A 266 -3.06 4.56 7.41
CA ALA A 266 -1.76 3.95 7.64
C ALA A 266 -1.28 3.23 6.37
N VAL A 267 -0.10 3.60 5.89
CA VAL A 267 0.44 3.18 4.60
C VAL A 267 1.95 3.22 4.60
N TYR A 268 2.62 2.37 3.80
CA TYR A 268 4.06 2.44 3.64
C TYR A 268 4.47 3.66 2.79
N SER A 269 5.59 4.28 3.16
CA SER A 269 6.12 5.48 2.52
C SER A 269 6.22 5.35 0.99
N SER A 270 6.79 4.24 0.49
CA SER A 270 6.91 4.01 -0.95
C SER A 270 5.56 3.80 -1.66
N PHE A 271 4.52 3.31 -0.97
CA PHE A 271 3.20 3.07 -1.57
C PHE A 271 2.35 4.34 -1.57
N LEU A 272 2.54 5.23 -0.59
CA LEU A 272 1.83 6.51 -0.54
C LEU A 272 2.12 7.41 -1.75
N GLN A 273 3.25 7.19 -2.46
CA GLN A 273 3.57 7.90 -3.71
C GLN A 273 2.44 7.83 -4.74
N ARG A 274 1.68 6.72 -4.77
CA ARG A 274 0.53 6.55 -5.68
C ARG A 274 -0.60 7.53 -5.39
N GLY A 275 -0.74 7.98 -4.15
CA GLY A 275 -1.78 8.92 -3.74
C GLY A 275 -1.36 10.39 -3.74
N PHE A 276 -0.24 10.76 -4.36
CA PHE A 276 0.30 12.12 -4.32
C PHE A 276 -0.71 13.19 -4.81
N ASP A 277 -1.33 12.95 -5.96
CA ASP A 277 -2.32 13.86 -6.53
C ASP A 277 -3.52 14.04 -5.60
N GLN A 278 -4.05 12.95 -5.05
CA GLN A 278 -5.20 12.97 -4.15
C GLN A 278 -4.88 13.66 -2.81
N ILE A 279 -3.64 13.51 -2.29
CA ILE A 279 -3.21 14.25 -1.09
C ILE A 279 -3.23 15.75 -1.37
N LEU A 280 -2.70 16.17 -2.51
CA LEU A 280 -2.68 17.57 -2.92
C LEU A 280 -4.09 18.09 -3.15
N HIS A 281 -4.84 17.45 -4.06
CA HIS A 281 -6.10 17.94 -4.62
C HIS A 281 -7.29 17.71 -3.67
N ASP A 282 -7.46 16.46 -3.17
CA ASP A 282 -8.66 16.09 -2.43
C ASP A 282 -8.56 16.41 -0.94
N VAL A 283 -7.35 16.46 -0.38
CA VAL A 283 -7.11 16.67 1.05
C VAL A 283 -6.60 18.09 1.32
N CYS A 284 -5.44 18.48 0.75
CA CYS A 284 -4.74 19.68 1.20
C CYS A 284 -5.34 20.98 0.66
N ILE A 285 -5.79 21.03 -0.60
CA ILE A 285 -6.51 22.19 -1.15
C ILE A 285 -7.78 22.46 -0.35
N GLN A 286 -8.48 21.42 0.06
CA GLN A 286 -9.70 21.50 0.86
C GLN A 286 -9.44 21.65 2.36
N LYS A 287 -8.17 21.56 2.80
CA LYS A 287 -7.73 21.65 4.22
C LYS A 287 -8.40 20.61 5.12
N LEU A 288 -8.70 19.44 4.60
CA LEU A 288 -9.38 18.38 5.34
C LEU A 288 -8.42 17.69 6.32
N PRO A 289 -8.81 17.47 7.58
CA PRO A 289 -7.94 16.95 8.63
C PRO A 289 -7.74 15.44 8.53
N VAL A 290 -7.14 14.98 7.44
CA VAL A 290 -6.69 13.60 7.26
C VAL A 290 -5.34 13.41 7.95
N ARG A 291 -5.18 12.27 8.65
CA ARG A 291 -3.95 11.89 9.34
C ARG A 291 -3.30 10.73 8.62
N PHE A 292 -2.17 11.00 7.98
CA PHE A 292 -1.36 9.99 7.31
C PHE A 292 -0.33 9.44 8.28
N ILE A 293 -0.35 8.13 8.51
CA ILE A 293 0.70 7.42 9.23
C ILE A 293 1.58 6.74 8.20
N VAL A 294 2.73 7.38 7.95
CA VAL A 294 3.68 6.98 6.91
C VAL A 294 4.69 6.04 7.54
N GLU A 295 4.46 4.76 7.40
CA GLU A 295 5.33 3.72 7.94
C GLU A 295 6.43 3.34 6.95
N ARG A 296 7.51 2.74 7.43
CA ARG A 296 8.66 2.35 6.63
C ARG A 296 9.29 3.53 5.87
N ALA A 297 9.28 4.71 6.50
CA ALA A 297 9.99 5.87 6.00
C ALA A 297 11.50 5.71 6.17
N GLY A 298 12.29 6.30 5.28
CA GLY A 298 13.74 6.13 5.25
C GLY A 298 14.20 4.81 4.63
N ILE A 299 15.36 4.33 5.07
CA ILE A 299 15.99 3.10 4.56
C ILE A 299 15.35 1.89 5.23
N VAL A 300 14.84 0.96 4.44
CA VAL A 300 14.12 -0.24 4.93
C VAL A 300 14.94 -1.54 4.80
N GLY A 301 16.14 -1.49 4.23
CA GLY A 301 17.05 -2.63 4.14
C GLY A 301 16.48 -3.80 3.33
N ARG A 302 16.22 -4.91 3.99
CA ARG A 302 15.81 -6.18 3.37
C ARG A 302 14.47 -6.19 2.63
N ASP A 303 13.63 -5.19 2.80
CA ASP A 303 12.39 -5.07 2.00
C ASP A 303 12.71 -4.76 0.52
N GLY A 304 13.95 -4.40 0.21
CA GLY A 304 14.47 -4.25 -1.14
C GLY A 304 14.23 -2.88 -1.76
N ILE A 305 14.70 -2.73 -3.00
CA ILE A 305 14.75 -1.43 -3.70
C ILE A 305 13.37 -0.80 -3.94
N THR A 306 12.33 -1.62 -4.06
CA THR A 306 10.96 -1.15 -4.34
C THR A 306 10.25 -0.61 -3.11
N HIS A 307 10.82 -0.78 -1.91
CA HIS A 307 10.21 -0.41 -0.64
C HIS A 307 10.95 0.72 0.09
N GLN A 308 12.07 1.21 -0.44
CA GLN A 308 12.85 2.29 0.19
C GLN A 308 12.00 3.56 0.31
N GLY A 309 11.80 4.03 1.55
CA GLY A 309 10.97 5.18 1.88
C GLY A 309 11.78 6.49 1.93
N ILE A 310 12.63 6.73 0.94
CA ILE A 310 13.59 7.85 0.93
C ILE A 310 13.11 9.08 0.14
N PHE A 311 11.86 9.10 -0.32
CA PHE A 311 11.31 10.18 -1.14
C PHE A 311 10.16 10.93 -0.46
N ASP A 312 9.65 10.44 0.66
CA ASP A 312 8.43 10.95 1.29
C ASP A 312 8.56 12.40 1.74
N LEU A 313 9.68 12.80 2.36
CA LEU A 313 9.88 14.20 2.73
C LEU A 313 9.91 15.10 1.49
N SER A 314 10.50 14.65 0.40
CA SER A 314 10.59 15.42 -0.84
C SER A 314 9.22 15.63 -1.49
N TYR A 315 8.44 14.56 -1.75
CA TYR A 315 7.17 14.72 -2.45
C TYR A 315 6.05 15.25 -1.56
N LEU A 316 6.03 14.94 -0.25
CA LEU A 316 5.08 15.53 0.70
C LEU A 316 5.46 16.97 1.05
N GLY A 317 6.75 17.29 1.07
CA GLY A 317 7.27 18.61 1.40
C GLY A 317 6.79 19.73 0.47
N ILE A 318 6.58 19.41 -0.82
CA ILE A 318 6.11 20.39 -1.80
C ILE A 318 4.60 20.67 -1.72
N ILE A 319 3.80 19.80 -1.03
CA ILE A 319 2.35 19.97 -0.94
C ILE A 319 1.97 21.12 0.00
N PRO A 320 1.32 22.19 -0.45
CA PRO A 320 0.92 23.30 0.43
C PRO A 320 -0.05 22.85 1.53
N GLY A 321 0.10 23.40 2.73
CA GLY A 321 -0.83 23.14 3.85
C GLY A 321 -0.68 21.78 4.55
N LEU A 322 0.11 20.86 4.03
CA LEU A 322 0.42 19.61 4.71
C LEU A 322 1.45 19.82 5.82
N THR A 323 1.14 19.35 7.03
CA THR A 323 2.09 19.29 8.15
C THR A 323 2.81 17.94 8.12
N ILE A 324 4.14 17.94 8.31
CA ILE A 324 4.95 16.71 8.35
C ILE A 324 5.69 16.65 9.68
N MET A 325 5.51 15.54 10.41
CA MET A 325 6.12 15.28 11.71
C MET A 325 6.99 14.02 11.65
N ALA A 326 8.10 14.00 12.38
CA ALA A 326 9.01 12.87 12.49
C ALA A 326 9.45 12.69 13.95
N PRO A 327 8.94 11.68 14.68
CA PRO A 327 9.24 11.50 16.09
C PRO A 327 10.64 10.96 16.30
N LYS A 328 11.34 11.43 17.34
CA LYS A 328 12.66 10.93 17.74
C LYS A 328 12.64 9.53 18.34
N ASN A 329 11.51 9.12 18.96
CA ASN A 329 11.36 7.84 19.62
C ASN A 329 9.90 7.42 19.74
N ARG A 330 9.64 6.25 20.30
CA ARG A 330 8.29 5.69 20.45
C ARG A 330 7.36 6.49 21.37
N PHE A 331 7.91 7.19 22.35
CA PHE A 331 7.10 7.99 23.28
C PHE A 331 6.59 9.25 22.58
N GLU A 332 7.47 9.95 21.87
CA GLU A 332 7.08 11.09 21.07
C GLU A 332 6.12 10.71 19.95
N PHE A 333 6.30 9.54 19.31
CA PHE A 333 5.35 9.02 18.32
C PHE A 333 3.95 8.84 18.91
N HIS A 334 3.86 8.21 20.09
CA HIS A 334 2.58 8.11 20.81
C HIS A 334 1.97 9.49 21.11
N ASP A 335 2.79 10.45 21.57
CA ASP A 335 2.33 11.80 21.89
C ASP A 335 1.88 12.56 20.63
N MET A 336 2.58 12.38 19.49
CA MET A 336 2.16 12.94 18.19
C MET A 336 0.81 12.40 17.74
N ILE A 337 0.53 11.10 17.89
CA ILE A 337 -0.78 10.54 17.57
C ILE A 337 -1.87 11.15 18.45
N GLN A 338 -1.62 11.32 19.76
CA GLN A 338 -2.56 12.00 20.67
C GLN A 338 -2.76 13.48 20.30
N TYR A 339 -1.68 14.18 19.96
CA TYR A 339 -1.73 15.57 19.49
C TYR A 339 -2.61 15.72 18.24
N THR A 340 -2.46 14.81 17.26
CA THR A 340 -3.24 14.87 16.03
C THR A 340 -4.72 14.59 16.20
N LEU A 341 -5.15 14.04 17.33
CA LEU A 341 -6.58 13.84 17.61
C LEU A 341 -7.37 15.17 17.64
N GLY A 342 -6.75 16.24 18.15
CA GLY A 342 -7.30 17.58 18.16
C GLY A 342 -6.85 18.47 17.01
N TYR A 343 -6.02 17.97 16.09
CA TYR A 343 -5.47 18.75 15.00
C TYR A 343 -6.42 18.86 13.81
N ASP A 344 -6.70 20.08 13.36
CA ASP A 344 -7.75 20.39 12.37
C ASP A 344 -7.25 20.58 10.93
N LYS A 345 -5.99 20.21 10.65
CA LYS A 345 -5.35 20.32 9.32
C LYS A 345 -4.80 18.97 8.88
N PRO A 346 -4.50 18.80 7.58
CA PRO A 346 -3.86 17.57 7.10
C PRO A 346 -2.46 17.42 7.72
N VAL A 347 -2.15 16.21 8.17
CA VAL A 347 -0.88 15.90 8.82
C VAL A 347 -0.37 14.52 8.45
N ALA A 348 0.94 14.42 8.22
CA ALA A 348 1.67 13.17 8.05
C ALA A 348 2.64 12.98 9.22
N ILE A 349 2.61 11.81 9.86
CA ILE A 349 3.62 11.38 10.83
C ILE A 349 4.39 10.23 10.19
N ARG A 350 5.69 10.42 9.98
CA ARG A 350 6.55 9.40 9.37
C ARG A 350 7.39 8.66 10.40
N VAL A 351 7.43 7.33 10.28
CA VAL A 351 8.20 6.46 11.17
C VAL A 351 8.96 5.40 10.38
N PRO A 352 10.15 4.96 10.86
CA PRO A 352 10.95 3.98 10.17
C PRO A 352 10.40 2.56 10.31
N ARG A 353 11.00 1.63 9.58
CA ARG A 353 10.82 0.19 9.75
C ARG A 353 11.62 -0.30 10.96
N GLY A 354 11.06 -1.21 11.75
CA GLY A 354 11.79 -1.97 12.77
C GLY A 354 11.50 -1.61 14.19
N ALA A 355 12.51 -1.80 15.05
CA ALA A 355 12.42 -1.59 16.49
C ALA A 355 12.13 -0.12 16.83
N ALA A 356 11.16 0.09 17.71
CA ALA A 356 10.83 1.44 18.17
C ALA A 356 11.85 1.91 19.21
N SER A 357 12.53 3.00 18.89
CA SER A 357 13.60 3.57 19.72
C SER A 357 13.11 4.11 21.06
N ASP A 358 13.98 3.98 22.08
CA ASP A 358 13.79 4.55 23.41
C ASP A 358 14.73 5.73 23.69
N ILE A 359 15.51 6.15 22.69
CA ILE A 359 16.52 7.20 22.86
C ILE A 359 15.91 8.47 23.46
N PHE A 360 16.58 9.10 24.41
CA PHE A 360 16.14 10.32 25.09
C PHE A 360 14.70 10.25 25.62
N ARG A 361 14.30 9.07 26.15
CA ARG A 361 12.95 8.84 26.70
C ARG A 361 12.59 9.75 27.86
N GLU A 362 13.61 10.24 28.57
CA GLU A 362 13.48 11.16 29.71
C GLU A 362 13.17 12.59 29.29
N ILE A 363 13.45 12.95 28.02
CA ILE A 363 13.18 14.28 27.49
C ILE A 363 11.83 14.27 26.77
N ARG A 364 10.83 14.87 27.40
CA ARG A 364 9.46 14.93 26.90
C ARG A 364 8.87 16.31 27.12
N THR A 365 9.00 17.17 26.14
CA THR A 365 8.33 18.46 26.14
C THR A 365 6.99 18.38 25.40
N PRO A 366 5.98 19.18 25.77
CA PRO A 366 4.73 19.26 25.03
C PRO A 366 4.97 19.51 23.55
N ILE A 367 4.09 18.94 22.70
CA ILE A 367 4.15 19.15 21.26
C ILE A 367 3.45 20.47 20.95
N GLU A 368 4.22 21.42 20.43
CA GLU A 368 3.74 22.71 19.95
C GLU A 368 3.94 22.79 18.44
N TYR A 369 2.95 23.34 17.73
CA TYR A 369 2.97 23.43 16.26
C TYR A 369 4.21 24.16 15.73
N GLY A 370 4.96 23.48 14.86
CA GLY A 370 6.14 24.03 14.22
C GLY A 370 7.32 24.33 15.16
N ARG A 371 7.35 23.68 16.35
CA ARG A 371 8.43 23.86 17.33
C ARG A 371 9.29 22.60 17.43
N SER A 372 10.58 22.83 17.44
CA SER A 372 11.61 21.83 17.72
C SER A 372 11.86 21.67 19.22
N GLU A 373 12.68 20.71 19.59
CA GLU A 373 13.05 20.42 20.99
C GLU A 373 14.56 20.33 21.13
N ILE A 374 15.14 21.12 22.03
CA ILE A 374 16.56 21.00 22.35
C ILE A 374 16.77 19.77 23.23
N ILE A 375 17.56 18.84 22.75
CA ILE A 375 17.95 17.61 23.47
C ILE A 375 19.18 17.88 24.35
N ARG A 376 20.17 18.53 23.78
CA ARG A 376 21.43 18.93 24.46
C ARG A 376 21.81 20.35 24.07
N LYS A 377 22.29 21.09 25.02
CA LYS A 377 22.90 22.40 24.75
C LYS A 377 24.40 22.25 24.67
N GLY A 378 24.97 22.78 23.62
CA GLY A 378 26.40 22.84 23.37
C GLY A 378 26.79 24.18 22.75
N GLU A 379 27.89 24.22 22.03
CA GLU A 379 28.44 25.43 21.42
C GLU A 379 29.11 25.11 20.09
N ARG A 380 29.28 26.12 19.24
CA ARG A 380 29.98 26.11 17.95
C ARG A 380 29.31 25.25 16.88
N VAL A 381 28.85 24.02 17.18
CA VAL A 381 28.20 23.14 16.22
C VAL A 381 26.78 22.81 16.69
N ALA A 382 25.79 22.97 15.82
CA ALA A 382 24.42 22.52 16.06
C ALA A 382 24.07 21.39 15.11
N ILE A 383 23.50 20.29 15.65
CA ILE A 383 23.00 19.16 14.87
C ILE A 383 21.47 19.16 15.01
N VAL A 384 20.78 19.41 13.90
CA VAL A 384 19.32 19.41 13.82
C VAL A 384 18.88 18.13 13.11
N ALA A 385 18.28 17.20 13.84
CA ALA A 385 17.96 15.88 13.34
C ALA A 385 16.46 15.63 13.26
N ALA A 386 16.00 15.04 12.17
CA ALA A 386 14.62 14.65 11.94
C ALA A 386 14.43 13.14 12.15
N GLY A 387 13.45 12.77 12.99
CA GLY A 387 13.09 11.37 13.24
C GLY A 387 14.27 10.55 13.77
N THR A 388 14.55 9.40 13.15
CA THR A 388 15.66 8.51 13.50
C THR A 388 17.05 9.11 13.33
N GLY A 389 17.17 10.21 12.59
CA GLY A 389 18.42 10.97 12.52
C GLY A 389 18.93 11.41 13.90
N ILE A 390 18.07 11.43 14.92
CA ILE A 390 18.44 11.77 16.30
C ILE A 390 19.38 10.71 16.93
N GLU A 391 19.28 9.45 16.54
CA GLU A 391 20.20 8.39 16.99
C GLU A 391 21.60 8.61 16.42
N THR A 392 21.67 8.98 15.15
CA THR A 392 22.93 9.35 14.49
C THR A 392 23.53 10.60 15.12
N ALA A 393 22.69 11.58 15.48
CA ALA A 393 23.14 12.78 16.18
C ALA A 393 23.76 12.43 17.55
N ALA A 394 23.15 11.53 18.32
CA ALA A 394 23.67 11.09 19.61
C ALA A 394 25.01 10.35 19.47
N GLN A 395 25.13 9.43 18.51
CA GLN A 395 26.38 8.74 18.21
C GLN A 395 27.49 9.72 17.77
N THR A 396 27.09 10.74 16.98
CA THR A 396 28.02 11.80 16.54
C THR A 396 28.50 12.65 17.73
N GLU A 397 27.63 12.97 18.69
CA GLU A 397 27.99 13.66 19.93
C GLU A 397 29.10 12.90 20.68
N GLU A 398 28.94 11.58 20.87
CA GLU A 398 29.95 10.74 21.54
C GLU A 398 31.31 10.81 20.84
N LEU A 399 31.34 10.71 19.52
CA LEU A 399 32.57 10.80 18.71
C LEU A 399 33.21 12.20 18.73
N LEU A 400 32.41 13.26 18.83
CA LEU A 400 32.89 14.65 18.91
C LEU A 400 33.41 15.00 20.31
N ALA A 401 32.86 14.37 21.36
CA ALA A 401 33.29 14.59 22.74
C ALA A 401 34.78 14.23 22.93
N ASP A 402 35.25 13.16 22.28
CA ASP A 402 36.67 12.75 22.27
C ASP A 402 37.58 13.82 21.66
N LYS A 403 37.03 14.74 20.87
CA LYS A 403 37.74 15.86 20.23
C LYS A 403 37.52 17.17 20.96
N GLY A 404 36.84 17.18 22.12
CA GLY A 404 36.51 18.35 22.90
C GLY A 404 35.42 19.23 22.25
N ILE A 405 34.60 18.69 21.38
CA ILE A 405 33.47 19.38 20.72
C ILE A 405 32.19 18.90 21.34
N ASN A 406 31.41 19.80 21.92
CA ASN A 406 30.11 19.53 22.51
C ASN A 406 29.02 20.20 21.63
N PRO A 407 28.37 19.49 20.73
CA PRO A 407 27.37 20.07 19.83
C PRO A 407 26.06 20.35 20.57
N THR A 408 25.31 21.35 20.13
CA THR A 408 23.88 21.45 20.42
C THR A 408 23.13 20.43 19.60
N ILE A 409 22.30 19.58 20.23
CA ILE A 409 21.46 18.60 19.54
C ILE A 409 20.01 19.06 19.62
N VAL A 410 19.38 19.15 18.46
CA VAL A 410 17.98 19.57 18.30
C VAL A 410 17.20 18.48 17.59
N ASN A 411 16.10 18.03 18.21
CA ASN A 411 15.08 17.23 17.57
C ASN A 411 14.16 18.16 16.74
N ALA A 412 14.21 18.04 15.43
CA ALA A 412 13.42 18.88 14.54
C ALA A 412 11.90 18.72 14.78
N ARG A 413 11.45 17.50 15.13
CA ARG A 413 10.05 17.16 15.46
C ARG A 413 9.08 17.43 14.32
N PHE A 414 9.04 18.67 13.82
CA PHE A 414 8.34 19.09 12.60
C PHE A 414 9.33 19.28 11.47
N VAL A 415 9.13 18.52 10.40
CA VAL A 415 9.86 18.71 9.14
C VAL A 415 9.22 19.84 8.34
N LYS A 416 7.88 19.95 8.44
CA LYS A 416 7.10 21.01 7.80
C LYS A 416 5.86 21.38 8.64
N PRO A 417 5.72 22.67 9.02
CA PRO A 417 6.77 23.68 8.93
C PRO A 417 7.91 23.35 9.90
N PHE A 418 9.13 23.61 9.52
CA PHE A 418 10.26 23.53 10.47
C PHE A 418 10.33 24.79 11.35
N ASP A 419 11.02 24.69 12.47
CA ASP A 419 11.14 25.76 13.44
C ASP A 419 12.15 26.81 12.97
N THR A 420 11.67 27.83 12.25
CA THR A 420 12.52 28.93 11.76
C THR A 420 13.14 29.74 12.88
N VAL A 421 12.44 29.91 14.02
CA VAL A 421 12.96 30.65 15.19
C VAL A 421 14.18 29.94 15.76
N MET A 422 14.11 28.61 15.89
CA MET A 422 15.25 27.80 16.34
C MET A 422 16.41 27.88 15.35
N ILE A 423 16.16 27.77 14.04
CA ILE A 423 17.22 27.88 13.03
C ILE A 423 17.90 29.28 13.07
N GLU A 424 17.13 30.35 13.21
CA GLU A 424 17.69 31.71 13.37
C GLU A 424 18.52 31.89 14.64
N GLU A 425 18.07 31.29 15.77
CA GLU A 425 18.84 31.32 17.02
C GLU A 425 20.17 30.57 16.85
N LEU A 426 20.14 29.38 16.28
CA LEU A 426 21.34 28.58 16.03
C LEU A 426 22.30 29.28 15.06
N SER A 427 21.79 29.93 14.02
CA SER A 427 22.64 30.66 13.05
C SER A 427 23.38 31.83 13.65
N ARG A 428 22.86 32.41 14.75
CA ARG A 428 23.53 33.51 15.47
C ARG A 428 24.52 33.04 16.53
N THR A 429 24.36 31.83 17.03
CA THR A 429 25.07 31.33 18.21
C THR A 429 26.06 30.21 17.90
N HIS A 430 26.02 29.63 16.70
CA HIS A 430 26.84 28.49 16.28
C HIS A 430 27.59 28.80 14.97
N ASP A 431 28.78 28.26 14.84
CA ASP A 431 29.62 28.40 13.63
C ASP A 431 29.13 27.50 12.47
N LEU A 432 28.48 26.40 12.82
CA LEU A 432 28.04 25.36 11.87
C LEU A 432 26.70 24.76 12.29
N ILE A 433 25.78 24.67 11.35
CA ILE A 433 24.54 23.91 11.50
C ILE A 433 24.60 22.68 10.57
N VAL A 434 24.39 21.48 11.13
CA VAL A 434 24.33 20.19 10.41
C VAL A 434 22.93 19.66 10.51
N THR A 435 22.32 19.28 9.38
CA THR A 435 21.01 18.62 9.36
C THR A 435 21.16 17.14 9.10
N ILE A 436 20.38 16.29 9.80
CA ILE A 436 20.38 14.81 9.64
C ILE A 436 18.96 14.35 9.38
N GLU A 437 18.79 13.59 8.30
CA GLU A 437 17.51 13.00 7.89
C GLU A 437 17.70 11.71 7.08
N GLU A 438 16.69 10.85 7.02
CA GLU A 438 16.66 9.71 6.12
C GLU A 438 15.78 10.03 4.90
N ASN A 439 16.33 10.77 3.95
CA ASN A 439 15.67 11.14 2.69
C ASN A 439 16.74 11.42 1.63
N VAL A 440 16.34 11.49 0.37
CA VAL A 440 17.22 12.07 -0.67
C VAL A 440 17.45 13.55 -0.39
N MET A 441 18.61 14.07 -0.75
CA MET A 441 18.98 15.47 -0.49
C MET A 441 18.00 16.46 -1.14
N SER A 442 17.61 16.18 -2.40
CA SER A 442 16.71 17.04 -3.16
C SER A 442 15.30 17.07 -2.54
N GLY A 443 14.86 18.24 -2.09
CA GLY A 443 13.56 18.44 -1.45
C GLY A 443 13.45 17.89 -0.02
N GLY A 444 14.55 17.45 0.58
CA GLY A 444 14.60 17.00 1.96
C GLY A 444 14.55 18.13 2.98
N PHE A 445 14.60 17.75 4.26
CA PHE A 445 14.59 18.67 5.39
C PHE A 445 15.79 19.65 5.36
N GLY A 446 17.00 19.11 5.16
CA GLY A 446 18.21 19.91 5.08
C GLY A 446 18.19 20.93 3.94
N MET A 447 17.66 20.56 2.79
CA MET A 447 17.49 21.47 1.66
C MET A 447 16.49 22.60 2.01
N SER A 448 15.42 22.27 2.73
CA SER A 448 14.43 23.25 3.18
C SER A 448 15.04 24.27 4.15
N VAL A 449 15.87 23.80 5.10
CA VAL A 449 16.62 24.66 6.04
C VAL A 449 17.64 25.52 5.31
N LEU A 450 18.38 24.94 4.35
CA LEU A 450 19.38 25.66 3.56
C LEU A 450 18.76 26.76 2.67
N SER A 451 17.56 26.54 2.18
CA SER A 451 16.84 27.49 1.31
C SER A 451 16.23 28.66 2.09
N TYR A 452 16.07 28.54 3.39
CA TYR A 452 15.61 29.59 4.31
C TYR A 452 16.75 30.53 4.68
#